data_ef56f066abd85d8fc6e6fc4a3e46b4d6
#
_entry.id   ef56f066abd85d8fc6e6fc4a3e46b4d6
#
_cell.length_a   1.000
_cell.length_b   1.000
_cell.length_c   1.000
_cell.angle_alpha   90.00
_cell.angle_beta   90.00
_cell.angle_gamma   90.00
#
_symmetry.space_group_name_H-M   'P 1'
#
loop_
_entity.id
_entity.type
_entity.pdbx_description
1 polymer ?
#
loop_
_entity_poly.entity_id
_entity_poly.type
_entity_poly.pdbx_seq_one_letter_code
_entity_poly.pdbx_strand_id
1 'polypeptide(L)'
;MIASCTADGEMAQLAVEEPDSLAAYNYLKNFDVLKTYDARIGVAMHANTFLEEGMDYRIAVANFGVLAPGMLFSHQQVMRASGDADTKAIEAVAALAGKHGMKLLGTPLLSHRNQNTTYLNALLAPNVIRPDGDDGGYCIKMINNVSGAMTDAQVSYTFAKTPQVEPGIKYKLTMMVCGTAEGTIQVATYSNGKGSRFTPNVKVGKEWQKVELQNTMASGIKGLTSILFNIGQYVGTLYVDNIELFEVDNKGNEVTDNLNSVNTLLDDAEQTASSVAILQDKNGSIEEATVSKLGEGYDPLATYVEKTDEEKRIILTAEIGRYLDAVISAADAKVSSWIVVSEPLAAVTDDASAFFWKNYLGDDYVVTAFQQAASISDRKLYIGAGELNTPAEAEALTVYIAQVEALGARIDGIALEVHAGLSAATDYGQIFQALAATGKHVMLSDLYVDMDGTLADDATEQLMRRQANKLTSILNAYQAKVPKARRGGIVCHQVTDGEQPFGLWTKNYDRKHAYGSVAASLLSLQQ
;
A
#
# COMPACT_ATOMS: atom_id res chain seq x y z
N MET A 1 -14.98 18.63 -96.59
CA MET A 1 -15.52 19.42 -95.47
C MET A 1 -15.11 18.76 -94.16
N ILE A 2 -14.12 19.30 -93.52
CA ILE A 2 -13.66 18.87 -92.19
C ILE A 2 -14.21 19.85 -91.20
N ALA A 3 -15.14 19.39 -90.35
CA ALA A 3 -15.66 20.21 -89.26
C ALA A 3 -14.66 20.18 -88.07
N SER A 4 -14.10 21.33 -87.73
CA SER A 4 -13.32 21.53 -86.52
C SER A 4 -14.29 21.68 -85.34
N CYS A 5 -14.24 20.77 -84.37
CA CYS A 5 -14.84 20.98 -83.08
C CYS A 5 -13.80 21.60 -82.15
N THR A 6 -13.91 22.90 -81.93
CA THR A 6 -13.29 23.58 -80.79
C THR A 6 -14.12 23.29 -79.56
N ALA A 7 -13.64 22.41 -78.70
CA ALA A 7 -14.19 22.27 -77.34
C ALA A 7 -13.35 23.17 -76.44
N ASP A 8 -13.87 24.38 -76.17
CA ASP A 8 -13.46 25.14 -74.99
C ASP A 8 -14.01 24.48 -73.74
N GLY A 9 -13.24 23.52 -73.26
CA GLY A 9 -13.48 22.93 -71.94
C GLY A 9 -12.77 23.78 -70.91
N GLU A 10 -13.48 24.64 -70.21
CA GLU A 10 -13.01 25.10 -68.93
C GLU A 10 -12.73 23.88 -68.05
N MET A 11 -11.45 23.55 -67.88
CA MET A 11 -11.05 22.66 -66.84
C MET A 11 -11.40 23.35 -65.51
N ALA A 12 -12.54 22.98 -64.95
CA ALA A 12 -12.78 23.28 -63.55
C ALA A 12 -11.58 22.76 -62.75
N GLN A 13 -10.78 23.68 -62.20
CA GLN A 13 -9.79 23.33 -61.21
C GLN A 13 -10.56 22.68 -60.05
N LEU A 14 -10.54 21.34 -60.02
CA LEU A 14 -10.90 20.64 -58.82
C LEU A 14 -9.96 21.13 -57.73
N ALA A 15 -10.44 22.03 -56.91
CA ALA A 15 -9.76 22.35 -55.66
C ALA A 15 -9.72 21.04 -54.84
N VAL A 16 -8.61 20.34 -54.92
CA VAL A 16 -8.37 19.19 -54.04
C VAL A 16 -8.17 19.81 -52.66
N GLU A 17 -9.20 19.70 -51.83
CA GLU A 17 -9.07 20.05 -50.41
C GLU A 17 -7.96 19.17 -49.82
N GLU A 18 -7.03 19.76 -49.11
CA GLU A 18 -5.97 19.06 -48.39
C GLU A 18 -6.64 18.14 -47.36
N PRO A 19 -6.34 16.82 -47.34
CA PRO A 19 -6.90 15.95 -46.31
C PRO A 19 -6.61 16.48 -44.90
N ASP A 20 -7.58 16.39 -44.01
CA ASP A 20 -7.47 16.88 -42.61
C ASP A 20 -6.20 16.41 -41.89
N SER A 21 -5.79 15.15 -42.13
CA SER A 21 -4.57 14.59 -41.55
C SER A 21 -3.29 15.26 -42.09
N LEU A 22 -3.25 15.63 -43.37
CA LEU A 22 -2.11 16.34 -43.97
C LEU A 22 -2.07 17.80 -43.49
N ALA A 23 -3.22 18.45 -43.38
CA ALA A 23 -3.32 19.80 -42.83
C ALA A 23 -2.86 19.82 -41.36
N ALA A 24 -3.26 18.84 -40.57
CA ALA A 24 -2.80 18.66 -39.19
C ALA A 24 -1.28 18.45 -39.11
N TYR A 25 -0.73 17.56 -39.92
CA TYR A 25 0.72 17.36 -39.99
C TYR A 25 1.48 18.61 -40.35
N ASN A 26 1.02 19.34 -41.39
CA ASN A 26 1.62 20.59 -41.85
C ASN A 26 1.58 21.69 -40.77
N TYR A 27 0.55 21.73 -39.94
CA TYR A 27 0.46 22.65 -38.81
C TYR A 27 1.44 22.23 -37.70
N LEU A 28 1.42 20.95 -37.27
CA LEU A 28 2.15 20.45 -36.11
C LEU A 28 3.67 20.40 -36.32
N LYS A 29 4.14 20.22 -37.55
CA LYS A 29 5.58 20.26 -37.87
C LYS A 29 6.25 21.60 -37.62
N ASN A 30 5.47 22.71 -37.57
CA ASN A 30 5.99 24.04 -37.33
C ASN A 30 6.33 24.30 -35.84
N PHE A 31 5.93 23.42 -34.94
CA PHE A 31 6.30 23.55 -33.53
C PHE A 31 7.60 22.82 -33.21
N ASP A 32 8.45 23.51 -32.47
CA ASP A 32 9.68 22.95 -31.90
C ASP A 32 9.36 21.99 -30.72
N VAL A 33 10.40 21.39 -30.14
CA VAL A 33 10.22 20.55 -28.95
C VAL A 33 9.80 21.40 -27.75
N LEU A 34 8.87 20.88 -26.93
CA LEU A 34 8.16 21.67 -25.91
C LEU A 34 9.07 22.35 -24.89
N LYS A 35 10.15 21.69 -24.45
CA LYS A 35 11.09 22.25 -23.45
C LYS A 35 11.88 23.46 -23.93
N THR A 36 11.93 23.72 -25.26
CA THR A 36 12.56 24.95 -25.81
C THR A 36 11.71 26.18 -25.52
N TYR A 37 10.41 26.02 -25.38
CA TYR A 37 9.50 27.10 -25.02
C TYR A 37 9.46 27.34 -23.49
N ASP A 38 9.41 26.27 -22.69
CA ASP A 38 9.51 26.35 -21.22
C ASP A 38 10.10 25.06 -20.67
N ALA A 39 11.27 25.13 -20.04
CA ALA A 39 11.94 23.99 -19.44
C ALA A 39 11.18 23.37 -18.25
N ARG A 40 10.12 24.04 -17.75
CA ARG A 40 9.25 23.54 -16.67
C ARG A 40 8.11 22.66 -17.19
N ILE A 41 8.00 22.48 -18.54
CA ILE A 41 7.05 21.52 -19.09
C ILE A 41 7.46 20.11 -18.67
N GLY A 42 6.53 19.36 -18.12
CA GLY A 42 6.74 17.99 -17.64
C GLY A 42 5.80 16.99 -18.27
N VAL A 43 6.12 15.73 -18.05
CA VAL A 43 5.26 14.62 -18.42
C VAL A 43 5.27 13.58 -17.29
N ALA A 44 4.12 12.98 -17.03
CA ALA A 44 4.04 11.82 -16.15
C ALA A 44 4.39 10.55 -16.94
N MET A 45 5.18 9.68 -16.31
CA MET A 45 5.55 8.38 -16.84
C MET A 45 5.93 7.45 -15.69
N HIS A 46 5.50 6.20 -15.74
CA HIS A 46 5.92 5.23 -14.74
C HIS A 46 7.45 5.03 -14.75
N ALA A 47 8.03 4.91 -13.56
CA ALA A 47 9.48 4.73 -13.40
C ALA A 47 10.05 3.56 -14.21
N ASN A 48 9.37 2.41 -14.23
CA ASN A 48 9.80 1.25 -15.00
C ASN A 48 9.83 1.54 -16.51
N THR A 49 8.77 2.16 -17.06
CA THR A 49 8.72 2.55 -18.48
C THR A 49 9.82 3.53 -18.84
N PHE A 50 10.17 4.44 -17.92
CA PHE A 50 11.28 5.37 -18.11
C PHE A 50 12.63 4.64 -18.14
N LEU A 51 12.83 3.67 -17.24
CA LEU A 51 14.07 2.88 -17.15
C LEU A 51 14.26 1.87 -18.31
N GLU A 52 13.19 1.49 -19.01
CA GLU A 52 13.24 0.63 -20.20
C GLU A 52 13.84 1.34 -21.43
N GLU A 53 13.97 2.66 -21.42
CA GLU A 53 14.54 3.50 -22.48
C GLU A 53 13.86 3.29 -23.86
N GLY A 54 12.56 2.94 -23.87
CA GLY A 54 11.75 2.70 -25.06
C GLY A 54 11.46 3.99 -25.87
N MET A 55 10.46 3.94 -26.76
CA MET A 55 10.13 5.09 -27.61
C MET A 55 9.53 6.23 -26.80
N ASP A 56 8.66 5.96 -25.83
CA ASP A 56 8.09 6.99 -24.95
C ASP A 56 9.18 7.74 -24.18
N TYR A 57 10.18 7.01 -23.66
CA TYR A 57 11.34 7.62 -23.03
C TYR A 57 12.07 8.58 -24.00
N ARG A 58 12.32 8.16 -25.25
CA ARG A 58 13.02 8.99 -26.24
C ARG A 58 12.25 10.26 -26.56
N ILE A 59 10.93 10.16 -26.66
CA ILE A 59 10.05 11.33 -26.84
C ILE A 59 10.06 12.20 -25.58
N ALA A 60 9.99 11.61 -24.39
CA ALA A 60 9.99 12.32 -23.13
C ALA A 60 11.28 13.14 -22.96
N VAL A 61 12.45 12.51 -23.08
CA VAL A 61 13.74 13.22 -22.91
C VAL A 61 13.99 14.27 -24.00
N ALA A 62 13.41 14.11 -25.19
CA ALA A 62 13.50 15.11 -26.25
C ALA A 62 12.63 16.34 -25.97
N ASN A 63 11.40 16.16 -25.47
CA ASN A 63 10.37 17.21 -25.43
C ASN A 63 10.18 17.87 -24.06
N PHE A 64 10.50 17.18 -22.96
CA PHE A 64 10.16 17.64 -21.62
C PHE A 64 11.40 17.92 -20.77
N GLY A 65 11.30 18.93 -19.90
CA GLY A 65 12.33 19.26 -18.92
C GLY A 65 12.10 18.68 -17.55
N VAL A 66 10.87 18.19 -17.28
CA VAL A 66 10.47 17.61 -15.99
C VAL A 66 9.83 16.23 -16.21
N LEU A 67 10.19 15.27 -15.39
CA LEU A 67 9.56 13.95 -15.29
C LEU A 67 8.80 13.85 -13.97
N ALA A 68 7.50 13.54 -14.04
CA ALA A 68 6.72 13.09 -12.88
C ALA A 68 6.70 11.56 -12.90
N PRO A 69 7.46 10.86 -12.04
CA PRO A 69 7.72 9.42 -12.20
C PRO A 69 6.64 8.53 -11.55
N GLY A 70 5.38 8.94 -11.65
CA GLY A 70 4.26 8.21 -11.07
C GLY A 70 4.38 8.05 -9.56
N MET A 71 4.19 6.84 -9.06
CA MET A 71 4.20 6.53 -7.62
C MET A 71 5.60 6.30 -7.03
N LEU A 72 6.68 6.58 -7.79
CA LEU A 72 8.05 6.26 -7.40
C LEU A 72 8.41 6.70 -5.98
N PHE A 73 7.95 7.87 -5.58
CA PHE A 73 8.22 8.46 -4.28
C PHE A 73 7.21 8.08 -3.19
N SER A 74 6.15 7.32 -3.51
CA SER A 74 5.09 7.02 -2.54
C SER A 74 5.58 6.15 -1.38
N HIS A 75 4.95 6.30 -0.23
CA HIS A 75 5.24 5.51 0.96
C HIS A 75 5.13 3.99 0.68
N GLN A 76 4.16 3.58 -0.13
CA GLN A 76 3.98 2.17 -0.50
C GLN A 76 5.16 1.61 -1.31
N GLN A 77 5.78 2.42 -2.17
CA GLN A 77 6.92 1.98 -2.98
C GLN A 77 8.24 2.00 -2.22
N VAL A 78 8.39 2.91 -1.30
CA VAL A 78 9.65 3.15 -0.58
C VAL A 78 9.73 2.37 0.72
N MET A 79 8.65 2.36 1.51
CA MET A 79 8.68 1.73 2.84
C MET A 79 8.34 0.25 2.77
N ARG A 80 9.24 -0.60 3.22
CA ARG A 80 9.06 -2.05 3.29
C ARG A 80 8.30 -2.46 4.54
N ALA A 81 7.77 -3.68 4.56
CA ALA A 81 7.12 -4.23 5.75
C ALA A 81 8.04 -4.33 6.98
N SER A 82 9.36 -4.47 6.76
CA SER A 82 10.39 -4.42 7.82
C SER A 82 10.60 -3.04 8.43
N GLY A 83 10.04 -1.99 7.81
CA GLY A 83 10.30 -0.61 8.16
C GLY A 83 11.52 0.02 7.50
N ASP A 84 12.27 -0.71 6.69
CA ASP A 84 13.39 -0.14 5.94
C ASP A 84 12.89 0.63 4.72
N ALA A 85 13.60 1.70 4.37
CA ALA A 85 13.34 2.45 3.15
C ALA A 85 14.20 1.90 1.99
N ASP A 86 13.57 1.66 0.83
CA ASP A 86 14.28 1.29 -0.41
C ASP A 86 14.22 2.43 -1.42
N THR A 87 15.34 3.13 -1.59
CA THR A 87 15.47 4.29 -2.48
C THR A 87 16.16 3.98 -3.81
N LYS A 88 16.54 2.74 -4.07
CA LYS A 88 17.33 2.35 -5.26
C LYS A 88 16.67 2.74 -6.58
N ALA A 89 15.36 2.57 -6.69
CA ALA A 89 14.61 2.95 -7.88
C ALA A 89 14.61 4.47 -8.08
N ILE A 90 14.51 5.24 -6.98
CA ILE A 90 14.60 6.71 -6.99
C ILE A 90 15.96 7.15 -7.54
N GLU A 91 17.04 6.58 -7.03
CA GLU A 91 18.41 6.89 -7.45
C GLU A 91 18.64 6.55 -8.94
N ALA A 92 18.13 5.41 -9.40
CA ALA A 92 18.25 4.98 -10.80
C ALA A 92 17.52 5.94 -11.76
N VAL A 93 16.26 6.29 -11.46
CA VAL A 93 15.47 7.23 -12.28
C VAL A 93 16.09 8.62 -12.25
N ALA A 94 16.52 9.10 -11.08
CA ALA A 94 17.17 10.39 -10.92
C ALA A 94 18.49 10.49 -11.71
N ALA A 95 19.29 9.42 -11.71
CA ALA A 95 20.53 9.35 -12.48
C ALA A 95 20.25 9.39 -13.99
N LEU A 96 19.28 8.60 -14.47
CA LEU A 96 18.93 8.54 -15.89
C LEU A 96 18.33 9.87 -16.38
N ALA A 97 17.38 10.46 -15.66
CA ALA A 97 16.80 11.77 -15.97
C ALA A 97 17.88 12.85 -16.02
N GLY A 98 18.81 12.84 -15.05
CA GLY A 98 19.92 13.77 -14.98
C GLY A 98 20.87 13.73 -16.18
N LYS A 99 21.07 12.56 -16.82
CA LYS A 99 21.88 12.44 -18.05
C LYS A 99 21.32 13.28 -19.21
N HIS A 100 20.00 13.53 -19.22
CA HIS A 100 19.31 14.29 -20.25
C HIS A 100 18.93 15.70 -19.80
N GLY A 101 19.45 16.15 -18.65
CA GLY A 101 19.15 17.48 -18.11
C GLY A 101 17.71 17.63 -17.58
N MET A 102 16.97 16.53 -17.46
CA MET A 102 15.63 16.55 -16.87
C MET A 102 15.71 16.65 -15.34
N LYS A 103 14.72 17.31 -14.76
CA LYS A 103 14.46 17.30 -13.32
C LYS A 103 13.29 16.37 -13.02
N LEU A 104 13.24 15.85 -11.81
CA LEU A 104 12.06 15.12 -11.35
C LEU A 104 11.06 16.10 -10.70
N LEU A 105 9.78 15.81 -10.81
CA LEU A 105 8.77 16.34 -9.90
C LEU A 105 8.62 15.32 -8.76
N GLY A 106 8.84 15.74 -7.53
CA GLY A 106 8.53 14.94 -6.37
C GLY A 106 7.01 14.79 -6.27
N THR A 107 6.50 13.65 -6.70
CA THR A 107 5.06 13.31 -6.68
C THR A 107 4.57 13.16 -5.24
N PRO A 108 3.26 13.15 -4.97
CA PRO A 108 2.76 13.24 -3.60
C PRO A 108 3.42 12.26 -2.65
N LEU A 109 4.06 12.80 -1.61
CA LEU A 109 4.74 11.99 -0.59
C LEU A 109 3.71 11.41 0.38
N LEU A 110 2.85 12.25 0.93
CA LEU A 110 1.77 11.84 1.83
C LEU A 110 0.40 12.11 1.18
N SER A 111 -0.45 11.10 1.20
CA SER A 111 -1.86 11.18 0.82
C SER A 111 -2.63 10.11 1.60
N HIS A 112 -3.93 9.99 1.41
CA HIS A 112 -4.70 8.86 1.92
C HIS A 112 -4.51 7.60 1.05
N ARG A 113 -4.04 7.75 -0.19
CA ARG A 113 -3.74 6.66 -1.14
C ARG A 113 -2.24 6.39 -1.20
N ASN A 114 -1.86 5.24 -1.77
CA ASN A 114 -0.47 4.90 -2.04
C ASN A 114 0.42 4.87 -0.80
N GLN A 115 -0.16 4.54 0.35
CA GLN A 115 0.54 4.30 1.60
C GLN A 115 0.71 2.79 1.82
N ASN A 116 1.76 2.37 2.49
CA ASN A 116 1.91 0.97 2.91
C ASN A 116 1.01 0.72 4.13
N THR A 117 -0.28 0.49 3.86
CA THR A 117 -1.31 0.32 4.91
C THR A 117 -1.02 -0.86 5.82
N THR A 118 -0.52 -1.96 5.27
CA THR A 118 -0.13 -3.15 6.05
C THR A 118 0.94 -2.80 7.06
N TYR A 119 2.00 -2.12 6.64
CA TYR A 119 3.08 -1.70 7.52
C TYR A 119 2.60 -0.68 8.57
N LEU A 120 1.86 0.36 8.15
CA LEU A 120 1.35 1.39 9.07
C LEU A 120 0.40 0.80 10.11
N ASN A 121 -0.49 -0.11 9.72
CA ASN A 121 -1.38 -0.79 10.65
C ASN A 121 -0.59 -1.69 11.61
N ALA A 122 0.48 -2.34 11.18
CA ALA A 122 1.35 -3.12 12.07
C ALA A 122 2.05 -2.25 13.12
N LEU A 123 2.46 -1.02 12.77
CA LEU A 123 3.00 -0.06 13.75
C LEU A 123 1.98 0.32 14.83
N LEU A 124 0.70 0.37 14.45
CA LEU A 124 -0.40 0.76 15.35
C LEU A 124 -1.04 -0.42 16.08
N ALA A 125 -0.64 -1.65 15.75
CA ALA A 125 -1.15 -2.85 16.38
C ALA A 125 -0.94 -2.79 17.91
N PRO A 126 -1.80 -3.47 18.70
CA PRO A 126 -1.67 -3.53 20.15
C PRO A 126 -0.28 -3.97 20.59
N ASN A 127 0.16 -3.48 21.73
CA ASN A 127 1.36 -4.01 22.40
C ASN A 127 1.04 -5.44 22.88
N VAL A 128 1.91 -6.37 22.56
CA VAL A 128 1.77 -7.77 22.95
C VAL A 128 2.60 -7.97 24.24
N ILE A 129 1.91 -8.21 25.34
CA ILE A 129 2.55 -8.53 26.63
C ILE A 129 2.38 -10.03 26.84
N ARG A 130 3.49 -10.76 26.84
CA ARG A 130 3.52 -12.19 27.07
C ARG A 130 3.79 -12.52 28.53
N PRO A 131 3.32 -13.69 29.03
CA PRO A 131 3.75 -14.18 30.33
C PRO A 131 5.27 -14.33 30.39
N ASP A 132 5.82 -14.33 31.59
CA ASP A 132 7.27 -14.36 31.85
C ASP A 132 8.01 -15.42 30.99
N GLY A 133 8.88 -14.95 30.11
CA GLY A 133 9.81 -15.77 29.36
C GLY A 133 9.26 -16.40 28.06
N ASP A 134 8.02 -16.12 27.69
CA ASP A 134 7.47 -16.56 26.40
C ASP A 134 7.86 -15.57 25.30
N ASP A 135 8.65 -16.02 24.34
CA ASP A 135 9.11 -15.24 23.19
C ASP A 135 8.26 -15.45 21.93
N GLY A 136 7.12 -16.14 22.03
CA GLY A 136 6.18 -16.35 20.95
C GLY A 136 6.41 -17.61 20.14
N GLY A 137 6.66 -18.74 20.80
CA GLY A 137 6.80 -20.07 20.21
C GLY A 137 5.53 -20.61 19.53
N TYR A 138 5.28 -21.88 19.71
CA TYR A 138 4.15 -22.58 19.09
C TYR A 138 3.22 -23.16 20.13
N CYS A 139 1.92 -23.26 19.84
CA CYS A 139 0.95 -24.01 20.63
C CYS A 139 0.22 -25.06 19.77
N ILE A 140 -0.40 -26.03 20.43
CA ILE A 140 -1.32 -26.94 19.76
C ILE A 140 -2.69 -26.29 19.72
N LYS A 141 -3.26 -26.17 18.52
CA LYS A 141 -4.62 -25.67 18.28
C LYS A 141 -5.50 -26.84 17.83
N MET A 142 -6.65 -27.01 18.46
CA MET A 142 -7.64 -28.02 18.14
C MET A 142 -9.02 -27.40 18.09
N ILE A 143 -9.78 -27.64 17.02
CA ILE A 143 -11.16 -27.17 16.86
C ILE A 143 -12.08 -28.39 16.80
N ASN A 144 -13.03 -28.46 17.73
CA ASN A 144 -14.09 -29.44 17.74
C ASN A 144 -15.46 -28.77 17.73
N ASN A 145 -16.27 -29.06 16.73
CA ASN A 145 -17.53 -28.34 16.47
C ASN A 145 -18.77 -29.08 17.05
N VAL A 146 -18.66 -30.34 17.42
CA VAL A 146 -19.80 -31.12 17.86
C VAL A 146 -19.45 -31.91 19.13
N SER A 147 -20.32 -31.83 20.14
CA SER A 147 -20.18 -32.61 21.39
C SER A 147 -20.55 -34.07 21.17
N GLY A 148 -19.74 -34.97 21.74
CA GLY A 148 -19.93 -36.38 21.73
C GLY A 148 -19.44 -37.04 23.03
N ALA A 149 -19.17 -38.34 23.00
CA ALA A 149 -18.46 -38.98 24.11
C ALA A 149 -17.00 -38.49 24.15
N MET A 150 -16.39 -38.49 25.34
CA MET A 150 -15.02 -37.97 25.56
C MET A 150 -14.01 -38.48 24.53
N THR A 151 -14.09 -39.76 24.17
CA THR A 151 -13.16 -40.41 23.24
C THR A 151 -13.62 -40.42 21.79
N ASP A 152 -14.74 -39.74 21.42
CA ASP A 152 -15.21 -39.71 20.05
C ASP A 152 -14.35 -38.79 19.16
N ALA A 153 -13.69 -37.81 19.77
CA ALA A 153 -12.71 -36.94 19.14
C ALA A 153 -11.38 -37.03 19.91
N GLN A 154 -10.33 -37.48 19.22
CA GLN A 154 -9.01 -37.70 19.82
C GLN A 154 -7.91 -37.11 18.94
N VAL A 155 -7.07 -36.29 19.54
CA VAL A 155 -5.90 -35.68 18.92
C VAL A 155 -4.64 -36.10 19.64
N SER A 156 -3.61 -36.53 18.92
CA SER A 156 -2.30 -36.85 19.47
C SER A 156 -1.28 -35.79 19.19
N TYR A 157 -0.43 -35.55 20.16
CA TYR A 157 0.81 -34.77 20.01
C TYR A 157 2.00 -35.69 20.21
N THR A 158 2.87 -35.80 19.21
CA THR A 158 4.07 -36.64 19.22
C THR A 158 5.28 -35.81 19.63
N PHE A 159 5.99 -36.25 20.64
CA PHE A 159 7.20 -35.61 21.12
C PHE A 159 8.35 -35.72 20.11
N ALA A 160 9.13 -34.65 19.94
CA ALA A 160 10.37 -34.67 19.16
C ALA A 160 11.39 -35.66 19.74
N LYS A 161 11.48 -35.73 21.06
CA LYS A 161 12.29 -36.74 21.79
C LYS A 161 11.33 -37.61 22.60
N THR A 162 11.32 -38.90 22.33
CA THR A 162 10.47 -39.85 23.04
C THR A 162 10.92 -40.01 24.50
N PRO A 163 10.14 -39.53 25.48
CA PRO A 163 10.45 -39.77 26.89
C PRO A 163 10.41 -41.26 27.20
N GLN A 164 11.33 -41.73 28.01
CA GLN A 164 11.31 -43.10 28.52
C GLN A 164 10.50 -43.12 29.80
N VAL A 165 9.33 -43.75 29.77
CA VAL A 165 8.50 -43.92 30.94
C VAL A 165 8.46 -45.40 31.35
N GLU A 166 8.36 -45.67 32.65
CA GLU A 166 8.34 -47.04 33.18
C GLU A 166 7.01 -47.39 33.84
N PRO A 167 6.52 -48.62 33.64
CA PRO A 167 5.33 -49.10 34.29
C PRO A 167 5.44 -49.05 35.83
N GLY A 168 4.39 -48.58 36.48
CA GLY A 168 4.32 -48.50 37.94
C GLY A 168 4.96 -47.21 38.52
N ILE A 169 5.66 -46.46 37.73
CA ILE A 169 6.21 -45.15 38.14
C ILE A 169 5.15 -44.06 37.96
N LYS A 170 5.15 -43.12 38.89
CA LYS A 170 4.23 -41.99 38.89
C LYS A 170 4.85 -40.81 38.15
N TYR A 171 4.06 -40.19 37.27
CA TYR A 171 4.46 -39.00 36.51
C TYR A 171 3.47 -37.87 36.74
N LYS A 172 3.98 -36.66 36.72
CA LYS A 172 3.22 -35.42 36.69
C LYS A 172 3.36 -34.78 35.29
N LEU A 173 2.23 -34.41 34.70
CA LEU A 173 2.15 -33.64 33.46
C LEU A 173 1.67 -32.24 33.82
N THR A 174 2.39 -31.23 33.40
CA THR A 174 1.94 -29.83 33.44
C THR A 174 1.75 -29.32 32.04
N MET A 175 0.82 -28.40 31.84
CA MET A 175 0.62 -27.69 30.58
C MET A 175 -0.21 -26.42 30.80
N MET A 176 -0.11 -25.50 29.89
CA MET A 176 -1.02 -24.34 29.78
C MET A 176 -2.20 -24.72 28.89
N VAL A 177 -3.41 -24.36 29.29
CA VAL A 177 -4.64 -24.65 28.54
C VAL A 177 -5.56 -23.45 28.52
N CYS A 178 -6.10 -23.14 27.34
CA CYS A 178 -7.09 -22.09 27.11
C CYS A 178 -8.11 -22.57 26.08
N GLY A 179 -9.33 -22.09 26.13
CA GLY A 179 -10.35 -22.41 25.15
C GLY A 179 -11.29 -21.25 24.85
N THR A 180 -12.01 -21.32 23.75
CA THR A 180 -13.04 -20.31 23.39
C THR A 180 -14.34 -20.51 24.15
N ALA A 181 -14.50 -21.68 24.81
CA ALA A 181 -15.66 -22.02 25.63
C ALA A 181 -15.23 -22.76 26.89
N GLU A 182 -16.08 -22.76 27.90
CA GLU A 182 -15.91 -23.64 29.06
C GLU A 182 -16.19 -25.08 28.69
N GLY A 183 -15.45 -26.03 29.26
CA GLY A 183 -15.65 -27.42 28.99
C GLY A 183 -14.72 -28.36 29.77
N THR A 184 -14.66 -29.58 29.35
CA THR A 184 -13.81 -30.62 30.00
C THR A 184 -13.17 -31.49 28.94
N ILE A 185 -11.87 -31.72 29.08
CA ILE A 185 -11.12 -32.67 28.25
C ILE A 185 -10.43 -33.70 29.14
N GLN A 186 -9.96 -34.78 28.52
CA GLN A 186 -9.17 -35.79 29.18
C GLN A 186 -7.83 -35.95 28.48
N VAL A 187 -6.77 -36.10 29.26
CA VAL A 187 -5.41 -36.29 28.75
C VAL A 187 -4.93 -37.70 29.13
N ALA A 188 -4.25 -38.36 28.19
CA ALA A 188 -3.66 -39.65 28.37
C ALA A 188 -2.28 -39.73 27.70
N THR A 189 -1.46 -40.67 28.13
CA THR A 189 -0.31 -41.10 27.35
C THR A 189 -0.75 -42.06 26.26
N TYR A 190 -0.02 -42.11 25.15
CA TYR A 190 -0.27 -43.08 24.10
C TYR A 190 1.06 -43.72 23.65
N SER A 191 1.09 -45.06 23.69
CA SER A 191 2.24 -45.84 23.25
C SER A 191 1.77 -47.20 22.74
N ASN A 192 2.14 -47.56 21.51
CA ASN A 192 1.87 -48.88 20.91
C ASN A 192 0.40 -49.35 21.04
N GLY A 193 -0.55 -48.45 20.77
CA GLY A 193 -1.98 -48.76 20.85
C GLY A 193 -2.57 -48.81 22.28
N LYS A 194 -1.79 -48.44 23.29
CA LYS A 194 -2.21 -48.40 24.70
C LYS A 194 -2.15 -46.96 25.21
N GLY A 195 -3.19 -46.57 25.94
CA GLY A 195 -3.27 -45.31 26.66
C GLY A 195 -3.24 -45.48 28.17
N SER A 196 -2.66 -44.54 28.90
CA SER A 196 -2.76 -44.45 30.35
C SER A 196 -3.20 -43.05 30.72
N ARG A 197 -4.32 -42.94 31.43
CA ARG A 197 -5.01 -41.67 31.66
C ARG A 197 -4.36 -40.89 32.79
N PHE A 198 -4.15 -39.58 32.54
CA PHE A 198 -3.85 -38.61 33.58
C PHE A 198 -5.11 -38.18 34.33
N THR A 199 -4.96 -37.85 35.60
CA THR A 199 -6.05 -37.38 36.47
C THR A 199 -5.63 -36.10 37.20
N PRO A 200 -6.58 -35.21 37.50
CA PRO A 200 -8.00 -35.20 37.12
C PRO A 200 -8.22 -34.90 35.62
N ASN A 201 -9.48 -34.92 35.16
CA ASN A 201 -9.82 -34.33 33.87
C ASN A 201 -9.56 -32.83 33.92
N VAL A 202 -9.16 -32.26 32.76
CA VAL A 202 -8.87 -30.84 32.62
C VAL A 202 -10.18 -30.08 32.48
N LYS A 203 -10.38 -29.08 33.32
CA LYS A 203 -11.40 -28.05 33.13
C LYS A 203 -10.81 -26.98 32.20
N VAL A 204 -11.46 -26.75 31.08
CA VAL A 204 -11.05 -25.71 30.12
C VAL A 204 -11.85 -24.44 30.41
N GLY A 205 -11.17 -23.33 30.57
CA GLY A 205 -11.74 -22.00 30.70
C GLY A 205 -11.38 -21.14 29.49
N LYS A 206 -11.85 -19.89 29.48
CA LYS A 206 -11.58 -18.93 28.42
C LYS A 206 -10.26 -18.15 28.60
N GLU A 207 -9.63 -18.35 29.74
CA GLU A 207 -8.33 -17.74 30.06
C GLU A 207 -7.29 -18.84 30.22
N TRP A 208 -6.04 -18.50 29.98
CA TRP A 208 -4.93 -19.42 30.15
C TRP A 208 -4.78 -19.81 31.60
N GLN A 209 -4.71 -21.13 31.82
CA GLN A 209 -4.48 -21.69 33.14
C GLN A 209 -3.44 -22.80 33.09
N LYS A 210 -2.53 -22.83 34.06
CA LYS A 210 -1.63 -23.93 34.25
C LYS A 210 -2.41 -25.09 34.90
N VAL A 211 -2.36 -26.27 34.30
CA VAL A 211 -2.96 -27.48 34.83
C VAL A 211 -1.89 -28.49 35.21
N GLU A 212 -2.13 -29.21 36.29
CA GLU A 212 -1.25 -30.29 36.78
C GLU A 212 -2.04 -31.57 36.85
N LEU A 213 -1.53 -32.59 36.17
CA LEU A 213 -2.16 -33.91 36.08
C LEU A 213 -1.18 -34.98 36.55
N GLN A 214 -1.68 -36.04 37.11
CA GLN A 214 -0.84 -37.15 37.58
C GLN A 214 -1.31 -38.48 37.00
N ASN A 215 -0.35 -39.36 36.77
CA ASN A 215 -0.61 -40.72 36.30
C ASN A 215 0.45 -41.67 36.82
N THR A 216 0.02 -42.85 37.30
CA THR A 216 0.93 -43.99 37.49
C THR A 216 0.88 -44.83 36.22
N MET A 217 1.99 -44.97 35.52
CA MET A 217 2.00 -45.63 34.22
C MET A 217 1.53 -47.07 34.30
N ALA A 218 0.60 -47.40 33.42
CA ALA A 218 0.03 -48.75 33.35
C ALA A 218 1.07 -49.79 32.88
N SER A 219 0.85 -51.04 33.26
CA SER A 219 1.71 -52.15 32.81
C SER A 219 1.71 -52.27 31.29
N GLY A 220 2.93 -52.38 30.72
CA GLY A 220 3.13 -52.50 29.27
C GLY A 220 3.28 -51.21 28.50
N ILE A 221 3.29 -50.05 29.17
CA ILE A 221 3.71 -48.79 28.59
C ILE A 221 5.20 -48.59 28.85
N LYS A 222 5.99 -48.66 27.80
CA LYS A 222 7.43 -48.37 27.81
C LYS A 222 7.74 -47.39 26.66
N GLY A 223 8.37 -46.27 26.97
CA GLY A 223 8.61 -45.21 25.99
C GLY A 223 7.30 -44.53 25.61
N LEU A 224 7.17 -43.29 25.95
CA LEU A 224 6.01 -42.48 25.65
C LEU A 224 6.12 -41.91 24.25
N THR A 225 5.27 -42.37 23.32
CA THR A 225 5.33 -41.85 21.92
C THR A 225 4.62 -40.52 21.80
N SER A 226 3.47 -40.35 22.49
CA SER A 226 2.67 -39.14 22.37
C SER A 226 1.77 -38.90 23.58
N ILE A 227 1.30 -37.68 23.71
CA ILE A 227 0.17 -37.29 24.55
C ILE A 227 -1.09 -37.33 23.69
N LEU A 228 -2.16 -37.85 24.26
CA LEU A 228 -3.48 -37.98 23.66
C LEU A 228 -4.45 -37.02 24.35
N PHE A 229 -5.04 -36.13 23.57
CA PHE A 229 -6.13 -35.27 24.00
C PHE A 229 -7.46 -35.85 23.55
N ASN A 230 -8.29 -36.24 24.51
CA ASN A 230 -9.66 -36.66 24.27
C ASN A 230 -10.56 -35.44 24.43
N ILE A 231 -11.04 -34.90 23.34
CA ILE A 231 -11.73 -33.60 23.29
C ILE A 231 -13.21 -33.70 22.89
N GLY A 232 -13.75 -34.92 22.76
CA GLY A 232 -15.09 -35.14 22.23
C GLY A 232 -16.23 -34.46 23.00
N GLN A 233 -16.06 -34.17 24.30
CA GLN A 233 -17.05 -33.41 25.08
C GLN A 233 -16.90 -31.89 24.98
N TYR A 234 -15.74 -31.42 24.54
CA TYR A 234 -15.46 -30.00 24.41
C TYR A 234 -15.93 -29.51 23.04
N VAL A 235 -16.59 -28.34 22.97
CA VAL A 235 -16.99 -27.69 21.73
C VAL A 235 -16.39 -26.30 21.69
N GLY A 236 -15.62 -26.02 20.64
CA GLY A 236 -14.90 -24.76 20.44
C GLY A 236 -13.45 -24.98 20.05
N THR A 237 -12.67 -23.90 20.07
CA THR A 237 -11.22 -23.97 19.87
C THR A 237 -10.50 -24.15 21.18
N LEU A 238 -9.61 -25.11 21.24
CA LEU A 238 -8.75 -25.43 22.37
C LEU A 238 -7.30 -25.16 22.00
N TYR A 239 -6.59 -24.51 22.88
CA TYR A 239 -5.16 -24.25 22.78
C TYR A 239 -4.43 -24.94 23.94
N VAL A 240 -3.31 -25.59 23.65
CA VAL A 240 -2.45 -26.23 24.63
C VAL A 240 -0.99 -25.85 24.37
N ASP A 241 -0.29 -25.49 25.43
CA ASP A 241 1.11 -25.06 25.35
C ASP A 241 1.90 -25.47 26.61
N ASN A 242 3.21 -25.29 26.60
CA ASN A 242 4.11 -25.54 27.74
C ASN A 242 3.91 -26.91 28.37
N ILE A 243 3.90 -27.98 27.55
CA ILE A 243 3.71 -29.34 27.99
C ILE A 243 5.02 -29.85 28.62
N GLU A 244 4.98 -30.17 29.92
CA GLU A 244 6.12 -30.70 30.66
C GLU A 244 5.73 -32.01 31.35
N LEU A 245 6.61 -33.00 31.32
CA LEU A 245 6.43 -34.27 31.96
C LEU A 245 7.57 -34.54 32.96
N PHE A 246 7.23 -34.80 34.21
CA PHE A 246 8.16 -35.10 35.30
C PHE A 246 7.88 -36.44 35.93
N GLU A 247 8.94 -37.21 36.28
CA GLU A 247 8.82 -38.30 37.25
C GLU A 247 8.57 -37.72 38.65
N VAL A 248 7.79 -38.39 39.45
CA VAL A 248 7.45 -37.95 40.83
C VAL A 248 7.88 -38.99 41.83
N ASP A 249 8.62 -38.57 42.83
CA ASP A 249 9.01 -39.47 43.95
C ASP A 249 7.82 -39.88 44.82
N ASN A 250 8.05 -40.81 45.75
CA ASN A 250 7.03 -41.30 46.68
C ASN A 250 6.46 -40.20 47.60
N LYS A 251 7.07 -39.04 47.68
CA LYS A 251 6.61 -37.87 48.45
C LYS A 251 5.86 -36.87 47.60
N GLY A 252 5.81 -37.08 46.27
CA GLY A 252 5.16 -36.15 45.33
C GLY A 252 6.06 -35.07 44.81
N ASN A 253 7.37 -35.08 45.06
CA ASN A 253 8.32 -34.11 44.54
C ASN A 253 8.77 -34.51 43.13
N GLU A 254 9.01 -33.51 42.29
CA GLU A 254 9.57 -33.73 40.96
C GLU A 254 11.04 -34.20 41.04
N VAL A 255 11.36 -35.22 40.26
CA VAL A 255 12.72 -35.71 40.12
C VAL A 255 13.37 -35.00 38.94
N THR A 256 14.01 -33.87 39.22
CA THR A 256 14.51 -32.95 38.20
C THR A 256 15.78 -33.45 37.45
N ASP A 257 16.54 -34.37 38.08
CA ASP A 257 17.77 -34.92 37.49
C ASP A 257 17.52 -36.16 36.64
N ASN A 258 16.26 -36.53 36.41
CA ASN A 258 15.92 -37.74 35.66
C ASN A 258 15.92 -37.42 34.16
N LEU A 259 16.64 -38.24 33.38
CA LEU A 259 16.66 -38.22 31.91
C LEU A 259 15.27 -38.39 31.26
N ASN A 260 14.26 -38.75 32.06
CA ASN A 260 12.87 -38.96 31.66
C ASN A 260 12.00 -37.70 31.82
N SER A 261 12.49 -36.64 32.43
CA SER A 261 11.82 -35.35 32.44
C SER A 261 12.01 -34.70 31.08
N VAL A 262 10.93 -34.46 30.38
CA VAL A 262 10.94 -33.81 29.05
C VAL A 262 10.20 -32.52 29.18
N ASN A 263 10.96 -31.44 28.99
CA ASN A 263 10.38 -30.14 28.68
C ASN A 263 10.17 -30.12 27.19
N THR A 264 8.94 -30.23 26.74
CA THR A 264 8.61 -30.12 25.32
C THR A 264 8.08 -28.72 25.08
N LEU A 265 8.99 -27.79 24.98
CA LEU A 265 8.65 -26.52 24.38
C LEU A 265 8.33 -26.77 22.92
N LEU A 266 7.18 -26.33 22.46
CA LEU A 266 6.81 -26.29 21.06
C LEU A 266 7.62 -25.24 20.29
N ASP A 267 8.59 -24.60 20.93
CA ASP A 267 9.48 -23.58 20.39
C ASP A 267 10.57 -24.14 19.48
N ASP A 268 10.72 -25.47 19.43
CA ASP A 268 11.66 -26.09 18.52
C ASP A 268 11.16 -25.94 17.08
N ALA A 269 11.91 -25.24 16.23
CA ALA A 269 11.59 -25.05 14.81
C ALA A 269 11.41 -26.36 14.03
N GLU A 270 11.81 -27.49 14.61
CA GLU A 270 11.56 -28.84 14.09
C GLU A 270 10.17 -29.38 14.43
N GLN A 271 9.43 -28.74 15.33
CA GLN A 271 8.04 -29.10 15.64
C GLN A 271 7.13 -28.56 14.54
N THR A 272 6.80 -29.39 13.60
CA THR A 272 5.95 -29.08 12.46
C THR A 272 4.49 -29.51 12.71
N ALA A 273 3.58 -29.10 11.83
CA ALA A 273 2.19 -29.57 11.85
C ALA A 273 2.06 -31.12 11.89
N SER A 274 3.08 -31.86 11.45
CA SER A 274 3.14 -33.30 11.51
C SER A 274 3.28 -33.86 12.93
N SER A 275 3.63 -33.04 13.93
CA SER A 275 3.67 -33.46 15.34
C SER A 275 2.27 -33.65 15.93
N VAL A 276 1.24 -33.11 15.31
CA VAL A 276 -0.17 -33.23 15.73
C VAL A 276 -0.94 -34.05 14.72
N ALA A 277 -1.72 -35.02 15.18
CA ALA A 277 -2.52 -35.87 14.31
C ALA A 277 -3.89 -36.20 14.94
N ILE A 278 -4.93 -36.21 14.10
CA ILE A 278 -6.25 -36.70 14.48
C ILE A 278 -6.19 -38.23 14.48
N LEU A 279 -6.34 -38.85 15.68
CA LEU A 279 -6.36 -40.30 15.82
C LEU A 279 -7.76 -40.87 15.67
N GLN A 280 -8.77 -40.16 16.12
CA GLN A 280 -10.17 -40.56 16.03
C GLN A 280 -11.06 -39.34 15.89
N ASP A 281 -12.00 -39.44 14.96
CA ASP A 281 -13.06 -38.47 14.76
C ASP A 281 -14.32 -39.22 14.28
N LYS A 282 -15.06 -39.75 15.22
CA LYS A 282 -16.24 -40.60 14.91
C LYS A 282 -17.39 -39.81 14.28
N ASN A 283 -17.46 -38.51 14.57
CA ASN A 283 -18.59 -37.68 14.19
C ASN A 283 -18.24 -36.68 13.09
N GLY A 284 -17.00 -36.67 12.57
CA GLY A 284 -16.51 -35.63 11.65
C GLY A 284 -16.54 -34.24 12.30
N SER A 285 -16.25 -34.19 13.60
CA SER A 285 -16.43 -33.00 14.43
C SER A 285 -15.15 -32.16 14.58
N ILE A 286 -13.98 -32.74 14.28
CA ILE A 286 -12.69 -32.05 14.37
C ILE A 286 -12.45 -31.30 13.07
N GLU A 287 -12.57 -29.99 13.13
CA GLU A 287 -12.29 -29.12 11.98
C GLU A 287 -10.78 -28.91 11.76
N GLU A 288 -10.03 -28.78 12.86
CA GLU A 288 -8.59 -28.52 12.82
C GLU A 288 -7.88 -29.16 14.00
N ALA A 289 -6.71 -29.71 13.75
CA ALA A 289 -5.75 -30.09 14.78
C ALA A 289 -4.34 -29.85 14.21
N THR A 290 -3.63 -28.83 14.71
CA THR A 290 -2.37 -28.35 14.14
C THR A 290 -1.47 -27.75 15.22
N VAL A 291 -0.21 -27.51 14.86
CA VAL A 291 0.69 -26.62 15.58
C VAL A 291 0.50 -25.23 15.02
N SER A 292 0.12 -24.28 15.85
CA SER A 292 -0.08 -22.87 15.51
C SER A 292 1.05 -22.05 16.09
N LYS A 293 1.66 -21.21 15.27
CA LYS A 293 2.73 -20.32 15.73
C LYS A 293 2.11 -19.16 16.50
N LEU A 294 2.56 -18.95 17.73
CA LEU A 294 2.20 -17.80 18.54
C LEU A 294 2.90 -16.55 17.98
N GLY A 295 2.17 -15.43 17.85
CA GLY A 295 2.72 -14.18 17.34
C GLY A 295 2.57 -13.94 15.83
N GLU A 296 2.13 -14.92 15.03
CA GLU A 296 1.64 -14.71 13.67
C GLU A 296 0.10 -14.73 13.70
N GLY A 297 -0.51 -13.63 14.13
CA GLY A 297 -1.94 -13.52 14.33
C GLY A 297 -2.30 -13.41 15.81
N TYR A 298 -3.42 -14.01 16.20
CA TYR A 298 -3.85 -14.02 17.60
C TYR A 298 -2.99 -14.97 18.42
N ASP A 299 -2.29 -14.42 19.41
CA ASP A 299 -1.51 -15.17 20.41
C ASP A 299 -2.37 -15.34 21.68
N PRO A 300 -2.85 -16.56 21.97
CA PRO A 300 -3.74 -16.79 23.10
C PRO A 300 -3.06 -16.70 24.47
N LEU A 301 -1.71 -16.73 24.54
CA LEU A 301 -0.94 -16.55 25.78
C LEU A 301 -0.69 -15.08 26.09
N ALA A 302 -0.80 -14.21 25.08
CA ALA A 302 -0.48 -12.82 25.23
C ALA A 302 -1.67 -11.99 25.70
N THR A 303 -1.36 -10.93 26.45
CA THR A 303 -2.30 -9.84 26.70
C THR A 303 -2.09 -8.77 25.65
N TYR A 304 -3.14 -8.43 24.92
CA TYR A 304 -3.13 -7.39 23.89
C TYR A 304 -3.57 -6.08 24.53
N VAL A 305 -2.64 -5.12 24.63
CA VAL A 305 -2.90 -3.80 25.17
C VAL A 305 -2.92 -2.79 24.04
N GLU A 306 -4.09 -2.24 23.76
CA GLU A 306 -4.24 -1.20 22.73
C GLU A 306 -3.31 -0.03 23.00
N LYS A 307 -2.62 0.44 21.95
CA LYS A 307 -1.86 1.67 22.05
C LYS A 307 -2.79 2.85 22.28
N THR A 308 -2.42 3.73 23.18
CA THR A 308 -3.11 4.99 23.41
C THR A 308 -3.04 5.89 22.16
N ASP A 309 -3.96 6.84 22.04
CA ASP A 309 -3.93 7.81 20.96
C ASP A 309 -2.63 8.61 20.93
N GLU A 310 -2.05 8.91 22.10
CA GLU A 310 -0.76 9.61 22.19
C GLU A 310 0.40 8.75 21.68
N GLU A 311 0.46 7.45 22.00
CA GLU A 311 1.46 6.52 21.47
C GLU A 311 1.33 6.42 19.95
N LYS A 312 0.10 6.29 19.41
CA LYS A 312 -0.15 6.26 17.98
C LYS A 312 0.32 7.55 17.29
N ARG A 313 0.08 8.71 17.90
CA ARG A 313 0.57 10.02 17.42
C ARG A 313 2.09 10.07 17.37
N ILE A 314 2.77 9.68 18.42
CA ILE A 314 4.25 9.67 18.49
C ILE A 314 4.83 8.76 17.40
N ILE A 315 4.29 7.55 17.26
CA ILE A 315 4.75 6.56 16.26
C ILE A 315 4.59 7.11 14.85
N LEU A 316 3.41 7.62 14.51
CA LEU A 316 3.12 8.11 13.16
C LEU A 316 3.87 9.40 12.83
N THR A 317 4.07 10.29 13.80
CA THR A 317 4.89 11.50 13.63
C THR A 317 6.34 11.12 13.31
N ALA A 318 6.90 10.15 14.04
CA ALA A 318 8.25 9.65 13.79
C ALA A 318 8.36 8.96 12.41
N GLU A 319 7.31 8.22 12.00
CA GLU A 319 7.25 7.56 10.70
C GLU A 319 7.23 8.57 9.54
N ILE A 320 6.43 9.64 9.63
CA ILE A 320 6.45 10.74 8.66
C ILE A 320 7.87 11.29 8.52
N GLY A 321 8.54 11.56 9.64
CA GLY A 321 9.92 12.08 9.65
C GLY A 321 10.87 11.14 8.94
N ARG A 322 10.88 9.87 9.30
CA ARG A 322 11.78 8.84 8.76
C ARG A 322 11.58 8.63 7.25
N TYR A 323 10.33 8.54 6.83
CA TYR A 323 9.98 8.36 5.42
C TYR A 323 10.41 9.58 4.58
N LEU A 324 10.05 10.79 5.00
CA LEU A 324 10.40 12.01 4.28
C LEU A 324 11.92 12.23 4.21
N ASP A 325 12.65 11.94 5.29
CA ASP A 325 14.11 12.02 5.31
C ASP A 325 14.73 11.08 4.26
N ALA A 326 14.29 9.82 4.24
CA ALA A 326 14.81 8.84 3.28
C ALA A 326 14.56 9.26 1.82
N VAL A 327 13.33 9.67 1.48
CA VAL A 327 12.95 10.00 0.10
C VAL A 327 13.59 11.30 -0.37
N ILE A 328 13.50 12.36 0.43
CA ILE A 328 14.00 13.67 0.05
C ILE A 328 15.53 13.62 -0.06
N SER A 329 16.23 13.04 0.91
CA SER A 329 17.69 12.92 0.88
C SER A 329 18.20 12.16 -0.35
N ALA A 330 17.46 11.14 -0.81
CA ALA A 330 17.83 10.36 -1.99
C ALA A 330 17.76 11.13 -3.31
N ALA A 331 16.91 12.15 -3.43
CA ALA A 331 16.60 12.78 -4.71
C ALA A 331 16.63 14.31 -4.76
N ASP A 332 16.74 15.04 -3.66
CA ASP A 332 16.53 16.50 -3.60
C ASP A 332 17.31 17.29 -4.65
N ALA A 333 18.59 16.96 -4.87
CA ALA A 333 19.43 17.62 -5.86
C ALA A 333 18.90 17.49 -7.30
N LYS A 334 18.08 16.49 -7.59
CA LYS A 334 17.53 16.16 -8.91
C LYS A 334 16.07 16.56 -9.08
N VAL A 335 15.40 16.90 -7.99
CA VAL A 335 13.98 17.30 -7.98
C VAL A 335 13.85 18.80 -8.23
N SER A 336 12.82 19.19 -8.97
CA SER A 336 12.47 20.61 -9.21
C SER A 336 11.68 21.21 -8.05
N SER A 337 10.76 20.42 -7.50
CA SER A 337 9.86 20.76 -6.40
C SER A 337 9.23 19.50 -5.83
N TRP A 338 8.74 19.54 -4.59
CA TRP A 338 8.07 18.46 -3.91
C TRP A 338 6.58 18.74 -3.74
N ILE A 339 5.73 17.78 -4.03
CA ILE A 339 4.33 17.76 -3.58
C ILE A 339 4.34 16.97 -2.27
N VAL A 340 4.29 17.69 -1.14
CA VAL A 340 4.51 17.09 0.18
C VAL A 340 3.29 16.32 0.66
N VAL A 341 2.13 16.96 0.63
CA VAL A 341 0.84 16.33 1.01
C VAL A 341 -0.14 16.58 -0.13
N SER A 342 -0.90 15.57 -0.50
CA SER A 342 -1.98 15.69 -1.48
C SER A 342 -3.33 15.35 -0.87
N GLU A 343 -4.38 16.03 -1.37
CA GLU A 343 -5.79 15.82 -1.01
C GLU A 343 -6.06 15.86 0.52
N PRO A 344 -5.57 16.86 1.26
CA PRO A 344 -5.74 16.91 2.72
C PRO A 344 -7.20 17.05 3.16
N LEU A 345 -8.07 17.51 2.26
CA LEU A 345 -9.51 17.67 2.50
C LEU A 345 -10.34 16.46 2.01
N ALA A 346 -9.68 15.40 1.54
CA ALA A 346 -10.39 14.19 1.14
C ALA A 346 -11.26 13.65 2.30
N ALA A 347 -12.46 13.21 1.95
CA ALA A 347 -13.35 12.59 2.92
C ALA A 347 -12.77 11.26 3.42
N VAL A 348 -12.84 11.04 4.72
CA VAL A 348 -12.49 9.74 5.30
C VAL A 348 -13.51 8.71 4.87
N THR A 349 -13.04 7.57 4.41
CA THR A 349 -13.86 6.43 3.97
C THR A 349 -13.42 5.15 4.66
N ASP A 350 -14.23 4.09 4.56
CA ASP A 350 -13.90 2.75 5.07
C ASP A 350 -13.08 1.91 4.07
N ASP A 351 -12.43 2.57 3.09
CA ASP A 351 -11.57 1.90 2.12
C ASP A 351 -10.34 1.33 2.82
N ALA A 352 -10.25 0.01 2.91
CA ALA A 352 -9.14 -0.70 3.55
C ALA A 352 -7.78 -0.50 2.83
N SER A 353 -7.80 -0.07 1.58
CA SER A 353 -6.59 0.27 0.82
C SER A 353 -6.05 1.67 1.13
N ALA A 354 -6.85 2.51 1.79
CA ALA A 354 -6.50 3.87 2.18
C ALA A 354 -5.98 3.95 3.62
N PHE A 355 -5.06 4.86 3.87
CA PHE A 355 -4.60 5.19 5.22
C PHE A 355 -4.77 6.68 5.47
N PHE A 356 -5.71 7.04 6.32
CA PHE A 356 -5.99 8.43 6.65
C PHE A 356 -5.18 8.88 7.86
N TRP A 357 -4.05 9.52 7.63
CA TRP A 357 -3.21 10.12 8.66
C TRP A 357 -3.99 11.04 9.61
N LYS A 358 -4.99 11.71 9.04
CA LYS A 358 -5.88 12.62 9.77
C LYS A 358 -6.65 11.95 10.91
N ASN A 359 -6.96 10.66 10.80
CA ASN A 359 -7.67 9.92 11.86
C ASN A 359 -6.87 9.83 13.16
N TYR A 360 -5.54 9.89 13.06
CA TYR A 360 -4.63 9.74 14.20
C TYR A 360 -3.97 11.06 14.61
N LEU A 361 -3.67 11.92 13.65
CA LEU A 361 -2.88 13.13 13.83
C LEU A 361 -3.70 14.42 13.71
N GLY A 362 -4.99 14.34 13.30
CA GLY A 362 -5.72 15.52 12.91
C GLY A 362 -5.03 16.23 11.74
N ASP A 363 -5.17 17.54 11.63
CA ASP A 363 -4.48 18.33 10.60
C ASP A 363 -2.97 18.54 10.91
N ASP A 364 -2.50 18.18 12.09
CA ASP A 364 -1.09 18.29 12.49
C ASP A 364 -0.17 17.45 11.57
N TYR A 365 -0.69 16.38 10.92
CA TYR A 365 0.13 15.60 10.00
C TYR A 365 0.63 16.43 8.81
N VAL A 366 -0.19 17.38 8.32
CA VAL A 366 0.20 18.28 7.23
C VAL A 366 1.29 19.23 7.70
N VAL A 367 1.11 19.83 8.89
CA VAL A 367 2.10 20.74 9.47
C VAL A 367 3.42 20.02 9.69
N THR A 368 3.39 18.82 10.28
CA THR A 368 4.57 17.97 10.52
C THR A 368 5.29 17.64 9.21
N ALA A 369 4.54 17.22 8.18
CA ALA A 369 5.13 16.87 6.90
C ALA A 369 5.83 18.06 6.23
N PHE A 370 5.20 19.23 6.21
CA PHE A 370 5.81 20.43 5.62
C PHE A 370 7.00 20.95 6.42
N GLN A 371 6.95 20.90 7.74
CA GLN A 371 8.09 21.27 8.59
C GLN A 371 9.27 20.32 8.39
N GLN A 372 9.02 19.02 8.35
CA GLN A 372 10.05 18.03 8.09
C GLN A 372 10.66 18.22 6.69
N ALA A 373 9.83 18.33 5.65
CA ALA A 373 10.32 18.57 4.30
C ALA A 373 11.12 19.87 4.18
N ALA A 374 10.70 20.94 4.85
CA ALA A 374 11.41 22.22 4.89
C ALA A 374 12.75 22.17 5.63
N SER A 375 12.90 21.25 6.58
CA SER A 375 14.17 21.07 7.30
C SER A 375 15.24 20.33 6.46
N ILE A 376 14.81 19.59 5.44
CA ILE A 376 15.69 18.75 4.61
C ILE A 376 15.93 19.38 3.23
N SER A 377 14.96 20.16 2.70
CA SER A 377 14.98 20.65 1.34
C SER A 377 14.73 22.15 1.25
N ASP A 378 15.55 22.82 0.40
CA ASP A 378 15.35 24.20 -0.02
C ASP A 378 14.45 24.32 -1.26
N ARG A 379 13.98 23.18 -1.81
CA ARG A 379 13.07 23.17 -2.97
C ARG A 379 11.73 23.77 -2.60
N LYS A 380 10.97 24.19 -3.62
CA LYS A 380 9.59 24.61 -3.41
C LYS A 380 8.74 23.44 -2.96
N LEU A 381 7.96 23.66 -1.91
CA LEU A 381 7.06 22.69 -1.32
C LEU A 381 5.62 23.02 -1.74
N TYR A 382 4.97 22.07 -2.39
CA TYR A 382 3.61 22.21 -2.88
C TYR A 382 2.66 21.36 -2.04
N ILE A 383 1.46 21.90 -1.83
CA ILE A 383 0.30 21.11 -1.40
C ILE A 383 -0.46 20.63 -2.63
N GLY A 384 -0.78 19.35 -2.71
CA GLY A 384 -1.57 18.77 -3.78
C GLY A 384 -3.06 18.99 -3.53
N ALA A 385 -3.73 19.61 -4.48
CA ALA A 385 -5.18 19.81 -4.42
C ALA A 385 -5.98 18.55 -4.84
N GLY A 386 -5.32 17.63 -5.60
CA GLY A 386 -6.07 16.67 -6.38
C GLY A 386 -6.87 17.38 -7.48
N GLU A 387 -8.01 16.82 -7.84
CA GLU A 387 -8.96 17.44 -8.75
C GLU A 387 -9.88 18.41 -7.99
N LEU A 388 -10.07 19.60 -8.56
CA LEU A 388 -11.07 20.54 -8.08
C LEU A 388 -12.10 20.77 -9.19
N ASN A 389 -13.36 20.49 -8.89
CA ASN A 389 -14.46 20.56 -9.86
C ASN A 389 -15.30 21.83 -9.72
N THR A 390 -15.20 22.51 -8.57
CA THR A 390 -15.95 23.71 -8.25
C THR A 390 -15.08 24.81 -7.66
N PRO A 391 -15.44 26.08 -7.84
CA PRO A 391 -14.79 27.19 -7.16
C PRO A 391 -14.83 27.09 -5.63
N ALA A 392 -15.90 26.52 -5.07
CA ALA A 392 -16.06 26.37 -3.63
C ALA A 392 -15.02 25.39 -3.02
N GLU A 393 -14.67 24.33 -3.75
CA GLU A 393 -13.58 23.43 -3.34
C GLU A 393 -12.23 24.15 -3.35
N ALA A 394 -11.98 24.99 -4.35
CA ALA A 394 -10.77 25.81 -4.41
C ALA A 394 -10.70 26.79 -3.24
N GLU A 395 -11.81 27.47 -2.91
CA GLU A 395 -11.90 28.37 -1.75
C GLU A 395 -11.68 27.61 -0.43
N ALA A 396 -12.29 26.44 -0.25
CA ALA A 396 -12.07 25.61 0.94
C ALA A 396 -10.58 25.22 1.11
N LEU A 397 -9.91 24.86 0.03
CA LEU A 397 -8.48 24.56 0.06
C LEU A 397 -7.66 25.81 0.44
N THR A 398 -8.00 27.01 -0.08
CA THR A 398 -7.27 28.24 0.28
C THR A 398 -7.40 28.59 1.74
N VAL A 399 -8.60 28.41 2.33
CA VAL A 399 -8.82 28.59 3.76
C VAL A 399 -8.01 27.58 4.57
N TYR A 400 -8.01 26.32 4.16
CA TYR A 400 -7.22 25.28 4.80
C TYR A 400 -5.72 25.56 4.78
N ILE A 401 -5.20 26.00 3.63
CA ILE A 401 -3.78 26.39 3.50
C ILE A 401 -3.43 27.47 4.51
N ALA A 402 -4.26 28.51 4.65
CA ALA A 402 -4.02 29.58 5.61
C ALA A 402 -4.01 29.07 7.07
N GLN A 403 -4.86 28.10 7.39
CA GLN A 403 -4.91 27.48 8.73
C GLN A 403 -3.61 26.72 9.05
N VAL A 404 -3.14 25.84 8.14
CA VAL A 404 -1.93 25.05 8.40
C VAL A 404 -0.66 25.89 8.34
N GLU A 405 -0.64 26.98 7.57
CA GLU A 405 0.46 27.97 7.61
C GLU A 405 0.51 28.74 8.94
N ALA A 406 -0.63 29.08 9.51
CA ALA A 406 -0.70 29.71 10.82
C ALA A 406 -0.12 28.79 11.93
N LEU A 407 -0.10 27.47 11.71
CA LEU A 407 0.53 26.46 12.56
C LEU A 407 2.00 26.19 12.21
N GLY A 408 2.57 26.88 11.21
CA GLY A 408 3.99 26.84 10.87
C GLY A 408 4.36 25.97 9.67
N ALA A 409 3.41 25.52 8.85
CA ALA A 409 3.71 24.87 7.58
C ALA A 409 4.25 25.88 6.55
N ARG A 410 5.36 25.55 5.85
CA ARG A 410 5.86 26.34 4.71
C ARG A 410 5.26 25.78 3.42
N ILE A 411 4.30 26.46 2.83
CA ILE A 411 3.67 26.08 1.56
C ILE A 411 4.01 27.10 0.49
N ASP A 412 4.85 26.73 -0.48
CA ASP A 412 5.31 27.62 -1.54
C ASP A 412 4.36 27.62 -2.75
N GLY A 413 3.57 26.55 -2.93
CA GLY A 413 2.68 26.41 -4.08
C GLY A 413 1.55 25.40 -3.89
N ILE A 414 0.67 25.39 -4.89
CA ILE A 414 -0.48 24.49 -5.00
C ILE A 414 -0.32 23.70 -6.29
N ALA A 415 -0.36 22.37 -6.21
CA ALA A 415 -0.33 21.44 -7.35
C ALA A 415 -1.76 20.95 -7.61
N LEU A 416 -2.31 21.29 -8.77
CA LEU A 416 -3.67 20.95 -9.17
C LEU A 416 -3.64 19.90 -10.27
N GLU A 417 -4.42 18.85 -10.13
CA GLU A 417 -4.73 17.89 -11.18
C GLU A 417 -5.92 18.41 -12.00
N VAL A 418 -5.81 18.36 -13.33
CA VAL A 418 -6.84 18.84 -14.25
C VAL A 418 -7.21 17.72 -15.21
N HIS A 419 -8.23 16.98 -14.85
CA HIS A 419 -8.79 15.86 -15.61
C HIS A 419 -10.15 16.31 -16.18
N ALA A 420 -10.14 16.91 -17.37
CA ALA A 420 -11.32 17.54 -17.93
C ALA A 420 -11.98 16.67 -18.99
N GLY A 421 -13.30 16.41 -18.88
CA GLY A 421 -14.08 15.83 -19.97
C GLY A 421 -14.41 16.88 -21.06
N LEU A 422 -14.61 16.44 -22.31
CA LEU A 422 -15.02 17.32 -23.40
C LEU A 422 -16.33 18.06 -23.11
N SER A 423 -17.29 17.37 -22.51
CA SER A 423 -18.61 17.90 -22.15
C SER A 423 -18.65 18.54 -20.75
N ALA A 424 -17.60 18.39 -19.95
CA ALA A 424 -17.55 18.96 -18.60
C ALA A 424 -17.67 20.49 -18.61
N ALA A 425 -18.52 21.02 -17.72
CA ALA A 425 -18.76 22.47 -17.58
C ALA A 425 -17.97 23.12 -16.45
N THR A 426 -16.87 22.50 -15.99
CA THR A 426 -16.03 23.02 -14.91
C THR A 426 -15.46 24.38 -15.26
N ASP A 427 -15.66 25.38 -14.39
CA ASP A 427 -15.12 26.74 -14.55
C ASP A 427 -13.69 26.80 -13.98
N TYR A 428 -12.74 26.33 -14.76
CA TYR A 428 -11.32 26.42 -14.40
C TYR A 428 -10.83 27.85 -14.22
N GLY A 429 -11.49 28.84 -14.87
CA GLY A 429 -11.12 30.24 -14.70
C GLY A 429 -11.35 30.73 -13.26
N GLN A 430 -12.49 30.39 -12.65
CA GLN A 430 -12.77 30.74 -11.26
C GLN A 430 -11.89 29.93 -10.29
N ILE A 431 -11.65 28.65 -10.56
CA ILE A 431 -10.74 27.82 -9.76
C ILE A 431 -9.34 28.42 -9.74
N PHE A 432 -8.76 28.69 -10.91
CA PHE A 432 -7.42 29.31 -10.99
C PHE A 432 -7.38 30.68 -10.33
N GLN A 433 -8.44 31.47 -10.42
CA GLN A 433 -8.53 32.78 -9.77
C GLN A 433 -8.49 32.64 -8.24
N ALA A 434 -9.24 31.69 -7.67
CA ALA A 434 -9.24 31.43 -6.24
C ALA A 434 -7.85 30.98 -5.76
N LEU A 435 -7.23 30.02 -6.46
CA LEU A 435 -5.89 29.55 -6.10
C LEU A 435 -4.82 30.66 -6.23
N ALA A 436 -4.88 31.46 -7.29
CA ALA A 436 -3.93 32.55 -7.51
C ALA A 436 -4.05 33.67 -6.47
N ALA A 437 -5.24 33.87 -5.88
CA ALA A 437 -5.47 34.86 -4.82
C ALA A 437 -4.64 34.59 -3.56
N THR A 438 -4.18 33.36 -3.33
CA THR A 438 -3.26 33.01 -2.23
C THR A 438 -1.85 33.64 -2.40
N GLY A 439 -1.50 34.14 -3.59
CA GLY A 439 -0.16 34.61 -3.92
C GLY A 439 0.88 33.49 -4.08
N LYS A 440 0.49 32.23 -3.98
CA LYS A 440 1.35 31.06 -4.11
C LYS A 440 1.59 30.69 -5.56
N HIS A 441 2.60 29.83 -5.80
CA HIS A 441 2.74 29.20 -7.11
C HIS A 441 1.58 28.25 -7.36
N VAL A 442 1.06 28.23 -8.60
CA VAL A 442 0.06 27.25 -9.04
C VAL A 442 0.69 26.42 -10.15
N MET A 443 0.69 25.10 -9.97
CA MET A 443 1.19 24.12 -10.93
C MET A 443 0.02 23.27 -11.43
N LEU A 444 0.00 22.95 -12.72
CA LEU A 444 -0.83 21.88 -13.25
C LEU A 444 0.01 20.59 -13.16
N SER A 445 -0.23 19.79 -12.12
CA SER A 445 0.61 18.63 -11.79
C SER A 445 0.26 17.37 -12.57
N ASP A 446 -0.94 17.33 -13.12
CA ASP A 446 -1.39 16.30 -14.05
C ASP A 446 -2.51 16.87 -14.93
N LEU A 447 -2.25 16.94 -16.23
CA LEU A 447 -3.15 17.60 -17.18
C LEU A 447 -3.51 16.67 -18.34
N TYR A 448 -4.80 16.38 -18.49
CA TYR A 448 -5.37 15.79 -19.69
C TYR A 448 -6.80 16.22 -19.95
N VAL A 449 -7.27 15.96 -21.16
CA VAL A 449 -8.68 16.11 -21.55
C VAL A 449 -9.19 14.77 -22.04
N ASP A 450 -10.17 14.21 -21.33
CA ASP A 450 -10.86 12.99 -21.72
C ASP A 450 -11.88 13.27 -22.84
N MET A 451 -11.93 12.39 -23.82
CA MET A 451 -12.89 12.41 -24.91
C MET A 451 -14.24 11.77 -24.53
N ASP A 452 -14.69 12.03 -23.29
CA ASP A 452 -15.93 11.49 -22.71
C ASP A 452 -16.02 9.96 -22.79
N GLY A 453 -14.90 9.28 -22.47
CA GLY A 453 -14.78 7.81 -22.45
C GLY A 453 -14.50 7.17 -23.82
N THR A 454 -14.27 7.95 -24.88
CA THR A 454 -13.88 7.39 -26.18
C THR A 454 -12.46 6.84 -26.10
N LEU A 455 -12.27 5.57 -26.54
CA LEU A 455 -10.96 4.93 -26.57
C LEU A 455 -10.06 5.52 -27.66
N ALA A 456 -8.76 5.35 -27.52
CA ALA A 456 -7.77 5.92 -28.45
C ALA A 456 -7.95 5.39 -29.89
N ASP A 457 -8.32 4.12 -30.06
CA ASP A 457 -8.53 3.50 -31.37
C ASP A 457 -9.80 3.98 -32.08
N ASP A 458 -10.75 4.54 -31.33
CA ASP A 458 -12.03 5.09 -31.82
C ASP A 458 -11.98 6.64 -31.93
N ALA A 459 -10.87 7.26 -31.56
CA ALA A 459 -10.73 8.71 -31.56
C ALA A 459 -10.64 9.27 -32.99
N THR A 460 -11.70 9.95 -33.41
CA THR A 460 -11.76 10.60 -34.73
C THR A 460 -10.97 11.89 -34.72
N GLU A 461 -10.54 12.34 -35.91
CA GLU A 461 -9.86 13.65 -36.10
C GLU A 461 -10.68 14.81 -35.50
N GLN A 462 -11.99 14.77 -35.65
CA GLN A 462 -12.89 15.77 -35.07
C GLN A 462 -12.85 15.76 -33.53
N LEU A 463 -12.81 14.60 -32.90
CA LEU A 463 -12.68 14.48 -31.45
C LEU A 463 -11.32 14.97 -30.96
N MET A 464 -10.24 14.64 -31.68
CA MET A 464 -8.90 15.14 -31.36
C MET A 464 -8.81 16.66 -31.45
N ARG A 465 -9.47 17.29 -32.42
CA ARG A 465 -9.57 18.77 -32.51
C ARG A 465 -10.39 19.35 -31.35
N ARG A 466 -11.50 18.72 -30.96
CA ARG A 466 -12.28 19.15 -29.79
C ARG A 466 -11.49 19.03 -28.50
N GLN A 467 -10.74 17.94 -28.31
CA GLN A 467 -9.80 17.76 -27.20
C GLN A 467 -8.78 18.92 -27.14
N ALA A 468 -8.16 19.23 -28.25
CA ALA A 468 -7.18 20.31 -28.37
C ALA A 468 -7.79 21.68 -28.04
N ASN A 469 -9.01 21.96 -28.52
CA ASN A 469 -9.72 23.23 -28.24
C ASN A 469 -10.06 23.35 -26.74
N LYS A 470 -10.51 22.26 -26.10
CA LYS A 470 -10.77 22.25 -24.65
C LYS A 470 -9.49 22.50 -23.87
N LEU A 471 -8.41 21.81 -24.23
CA LEU A 471 -7.08 21.99 -23.63
C LEU A 471 -6.59 23.45 -23.78
N THR A 472 -6.71 24.03 -24.97
CA THR A 472 -6.40 25.43 -25.22
C THR A 472 -7.20 26.37 -24.33
N SER A 473 -8.50 26.11 -24.14
CA SER A 473 -9.35 26.92 -23.25
C SER A 473 -8.87 26.87 -21.81
N ILE A 474 -8.52 25.69 -21.29
CA ILE A 474 -7.99 25.51 -19.94
C ILE A 474 -6.66 26.25 -19.78
N LEU A 475 -5.73 26.09 -20.72
CA LEU A 475 -4.42 26.72 -20.67
C LEU A 475 -4.52 28.26 -20.77
N ASN A 476 -5.43 28.78 -21.60
CA ASN A 476 -5.70 30.21 -21.67
C ASN A 476 -6.28 30.77 -20.36
N ALA A 477 -7.20 30.02 -19.72
CA ALA A 477 -7.73 30.40 -18.41
C ALA A 477 -6.62 30.41 -17.34
N TYR A 478 -5.76 29.39 -17.33
CA TYR A 478 -4.59 29.33 -16.44
C TYR A 478 -3.67 30.55 -16.63
N GLN A 479 -3.36 30.86 -17.86
CA GLN A 479 -2.51 32.03 -18.18
C GLN A 479 -3.17 33.38 -17.81
N ALA A 480 -4.47 33.49 -18.01
CA ALA A 480 -5.20 34.71 -17.70
C ALA A 480 -5.33 34.97 -16.19
N LYS A 481 -5.42 33.91 -15.40
CA LYS A 481 -5.73 34.01 -13.96
C LYS A 481 -4.51 33.86 -13.06
N VAL A 482 -3.50 33.07 -13.46
CA VAL A 482 -2.28 32.87 -12.68
C VAL A 482 -1.19 33.81 -13.19
N PRO A 483 -0.68 34.74 -12.35
CA PRO A 483 0.39 35.65 -12.74
C PRO A 483 1.64 34.89 -13.23
N LYS A 484 2.32 35.37 -14.28
CA LYS A 484 3.51 34.74 -14.91
C LYS A 484 4.55 34.30 -13.87
N ALA A 485 4.85 35.14 -12.87
CA ALA A 485 5.81 34.85 -11.80
C ALA A 485 5.36 33.77 -10.83
N ARG A 486 4.08 33.38 -10.85
CA ARG A 486 3.48 32.39 -9.95
C ARG A 486 3.09 31.08 -10.65
N ARG A 487 3.37 30.94 -11.96
CA ARG A 487 3.12 29.69 -12.68
C ARG A 487 4.19 28.66 -12.31
N GLY A 488 3.75 27.54 -11.73
CA GLY A 488 4.62 26.48 -11.20
C GLY A 488 5.14 25.49 -12.25
N GLY A 489 4.51 25.46 -13.43
CA GLY A 489 4.78 24.51 -14.52
C GLY A 489 3.51 23.77 -14.92
N ILE A 490 3.64 22.96 -15.96
CA ILE A 490 2.57 22.11 -16.50
C ILE A 490 3.15 20.71 -16.69
N VAL A 491 2.47 19.70 -16.17
CA VAL A 491 2.80 18.28 -16.38
C VAL A 491 1.68 17.64 -17.19
N CYS A 492 2.01 17.10 -18.35
CA CYS A 492 1.08 16.33 -19.18
C CYS A 492 0.97 14.89 -18.65
N HIS A 493 -0.23 14.33 -18.68
CA HIS A 493 -0.54 13.04 -18.07
C HIS A 493 0.32 11.88 -18.60
N GLN A 494 0.52 11.84 -19.92
CA GLN A 494 1.33 10.79 -20.56
C GLN A 494 1.90 11.27 -21.91
N VAL A 495 2.90 10.54 -22.39
CA VAL A 495 3.55 10.85 -23.68
C VAL A 495 2.64 10.47 -24.83
N THR A 496 2.38 9.16 -24.97
CA THR A 496 1.58 8.57 -26.07
C THR A 496 0.24 8.10 -25.54
N ASP A 497 -0.73 7.99 -26.43
CA ASP A 497 -2.01 7.36 -26.12
C ASP A 497 -1.80 5.90 -25.67
N GLY A 498 -2.44 5.54 -24.57
CA GLY A 498 -2.62 4.16 -24.14
C GLY A 498 -3.94 3.60 -24.65
N GLU A 499 -4.71 2.94 -23.80
CA GLU A 499 -6.11 2.61 -24.07
C GLU A 499 -6.95 3.88 -24.22
N GLN A 500 -6.69 4.84 -23.35
CA GLN A 500 -7.33 6.17 -23.37
C GLN A 500 -6.48 7.17 -24.17
N PRO A 501 -7.13 8.15 -24.86
CA PRO A 501 -6.44 9.12 -25.72
C PRO A 501 -5.89 10.32 -24.96
N PHE A 502 -5.16 10.12 -23.87
CA PHE A 502 -4.66 11.19 -22.99
C PHE A 502 -3.28 11.74 -23.38
N GLY A 503 -2.56 11.05 -24.27
CA GLY A 503 -1.24 11.45 -24.74
C GLY A 503 -1.24 12.69 -25.64
N LEU A 504 -0.07 13.31 -25.78
CA LEU A 504 0.18 14.34 -26.77
C LEU A 504 0.60 13.73 -28.14
N TRP A 505 0.92 12.45 -28.15
CA TRP A 505 1.16 11.64 -29.35
C TRP A 505 0.17 10.50 -29.42
N THR A 506 -0.13 10.07 -30.63
CA THR A 506 -0.92 8.85 -30.87
C THR A 506 -0.12 7.60 -30.49
N LYS A 507 -0.79 6.42 -30.47
CA LYS A 507 -0.12 5.12 -30.32
C LYS A 507 0.97 4.86 -31.39
N ASN A 508 0.87 5.51 -32.56
CA ASN A 508 1.84 5.42 -33.65
C ASN A 508 2.93 6.50 -33.58
N TYR A 509 3.00 7.24 -32.47
CA TYR A 509 3.97 8.32 -32.23
C TYR A 509 3.82 9.56 -33.12
N ASP A 510 2.65 9.77 -33.73
CA ASP A 510 2.32 11.01 -34.43
C ASP A 510 1.87 12.08 -33.43
N ARG A 511 2.32 13.34 -33.63
CA ARG A 511 1.87 14.46 -32.82
C ARG A 511 0.36 14.69 -32.98
N LYS A 512 -0.37 14.80 -31.87
CA LYS A 512 -1.80 15.13 -31.88
C LYS A 512 -2.02 16.64 -31.89
N HIS A 513 -3.24 17.09 -32.19
CA HIS A 513 -3.64 18.48 -32.03
C HIS A 513 -3.42 19.02 -30.62
N ALA A 514 -3.56 18.16 -29.59
CA ALA A 514 -3.25 18.49 -28.19
C ALA A 514 -1.79 18.95 -28.00
N TYR A 515 -0.82 18.36 -28.74
CA TYR A 515 0.56 18.82 -28.74
C TYR A 515 0.65 20.28 -29.21
N GLY A 516 -0.05 20.60 -30.31
CA GLY A 516 -0.08 21.98 -30.84
C GLY A 516 -0.68 22.98 -29.85
N SER A 517 -1.72 22.60 -29.11
CA SER A 517 -2.31 23.43 -28.06
C SER A 517 -1.33 23.74 -26.94
N VAL A 518 -0.60 22.73 -26.45
CA VAL A 518 0.43 22.92 -25.42
C VAL A 518 1.56 23.79 -25.97
N ALA A 519 2.09 23.48 -27.15
CA ALA A 519 3.18 24.23 -27.77
C ALA A 519 2.83 25.73 -28.01
N ALA A 520 1.65 26.01 -28.57
CA ALA A 520 1.16 27.37 -28.77
C ALA A 520 0.99 28.12 -27.45
N SER A 521 0.47 27.46 -26.42
CA SER A 521 0.33 28.03 -25.08
C SER A 521 1.71 28.39 -24.49
N LEU A 522 2.70 27.51 -24.57
CA LEU A 522 4.05 27.76 -24.06
C LEU A 522 4.76 28.88 -24.86
N LEU A 523 4.57 28.91 -26.16
CA LEU A 523 5.13 29.97 -27.02
C LEU A 523 4.58 31.36 -26.65
N SER A 524 3.29 31.46 -26.33
CA SER A 524 2.69 32.73 -25.90
C SER A 524 3.23 33.23 -24.55
N LEU A 525 3.86 32.37 -23.76
CA LEU A 525 4.52 32.74 -22.50
C LEU A 525 5.87 33.42 -22.69
N GLN A 526 6.49 33.26 -23.85
CA GLN A 526 7.78 33.90 -24.18
C GLN A 526 7.60 35.35 -24.61
N GLN A 527 6.46 35.67 -25.20
CA GLN A 527 6.08 37.04 -25.59
C GLN A 527 5.51 37.80 -24.37
#